data_573ddf726319a0e280c7cf42b7ceace9
#
_entry.id   573ddf726319a0e280c7cf42b7ceace9
#
_cell.length_a   1.000
_cell.length_b   1.000
_cell.length_c   1.000
_cell.angle_alpha   90.00
_cell.angle_beta   90.00
_cell.angle_gamma   90.00
#
_symmetry.space_group_name_H-M   'P 1'
#
loop_
_entity.id
_entity.type
_entity.pdbx_description
1 polymer ?
#
loop_
_entity_poly.entity_id
_entity_poly.type
_entity_poly.pdbx_seq_one_letter_code
_entity_poly.pdbx_strand_id
1 'polypeptide(L)'
;MDENQTAALFADLESSNKPTIRAAVDKLVKLTADAPTLADELSRLLDDSRGKHRWPAAYILAHLPHPSQRVFNVLINALDHPDADIRWAVMLLLVRLAKTDGEIVRLLFELRETGTPTQRRMALYCIRDLNLTDTASLQALLDSLRDDDPTVRVAAVTSLKGRLGIDSGGRKMLYDIFVNDPDLRVRNAAAVTLAQLGAPSGEFLAALKLAEASEHAQLRKAATAALSIIQKRRSAPAGG
;
A
#
# COMPACT_ATOMS: atom_id res chain seq x y z
N MET A 1 -28.19 12.16 -22.14
CA MET A 1 -27.02 13.05 -22.00
C MET A 1 -26.58 13.48 -23.37
N ASP A 2 -26.16 14.72 -23.54
CA ASP A 2 -25.69 15.24 -24.83
C ASP A 2 -24.30 14.64 -25.12
N GLU A 3 -24.09 14.11 -26.35
CA GLU A 3 -22.80 13.53 -26.80
C GLU A 3 -21.64 14.50 -26.59
N ASN A 4 -21.87 15.80 -26.76
CA ASN A 4 -20.89 16.86 -26.53
C ASN A 4 -20.42 16.95 -25.07
N GLN A 5 -21.30 16.70 -24.10
CA GLN A 5 -20.94 16.70 -22.66
C GLN A 5 -20.07 15.50 -22.32
N THR A 6 -20.36 14.35 -22.90
CA THR A 6 -19.56 13.14 -22.67
C THR A 6 -18.16 13.30 -23.26
N ALA A 7 -18.07 13.78 -24.51
CA ALA A 7 -16.80 14.06 -25.16
C ALA A 7 -15.92 15.06 -24.38
N ALA A 8 -16.54 16.11 -23.81
CA ALA A 8 -15.83 17.07 -22.97
C ALA A 8 -15.25 16.42 -21.69
N LEU A 9 -16.02 15.52 -21.04
CA LEU A 9 -15.54 14.81 -19.86
C LEU A 9 -14.38 13.84 -20.18
N PHE A 10 -14.42 13.17 -21.34
CA PHE A 10 -13.29 12.34 -21.77
C PHE A 10 -12.05 13.19 -22.07
N ALA A 11 -12.20 14.37 -22.68
CA ALA A 11 -11.10 15.30 -22.90
C ALA A 11 -10.50 15.78 -21.54
N ASP A 12 -11.34 16.02 -20.54
CA ASP A 12 -10.91 16.39 -19.18
C ASP A 12 -10.09 15.31 -18.48
N LEU A 13 -10.30 14.03 -18.81
CA LEU A 13 -9.45 12.93 -18.29
C LEU A 13 -8.00 13.00 -18.79
N GLU A 14 -7.75 13.70 -19.93
CA GLU A 14 -6.41 13.94 -20.48
C GLU A 14 -5.72 15.20 -19.93
N SER A 15 -6.43 15.98 -19.13
CA SER A 15 -5.90 17.23 -18.59
C SER A 15 -4.62 17.01 -17.78
N SER A 16 -3.68 17.95 -17.85
CA SER A 16 -2.54 18.00 -16.93
C SER A 16 -2.93 18.51 -15.53
N ASN A 17 -4.15 19.03 -15.38
CA ASN A 17 -4.65 19.59 -14.12
C ASN A 17 -5.38 18.53 -13.31
N LYS A 18 -4.79 18.09 -12.19
CA LYS A 18 -5.36 17.06 -11.31
C LYS A 18 -6.79 17.36 -10.81
N PRO A 19 -7.15 18.59 -10.38
CA PRO A 19 -8.53 18.95 -10.07
C PRO A 19 -9.51 18.70 -11.21
N THR A 20 -9.14 19.01 -12.45
CA THR A 20 -9.97 18.78 -13.65
C THR A 20 -10.20 17.28 -13.87
N ILE A 21 -9.14 16.48 -13.85
CA ILE A 21 -9.24 15.01 -13.96
C ILE A 21 -10.17 14.47 -12.88
N ARG A 22 -9.99 14.89 -11.63
CA ARG A 22 -10.80 14.42 -10.50
C ARG A 22 -12.27 14.76 -10.67
N ALA A 23 -12.58 16.00 -11.07
CA ALA A 23 -13.96 16.43 -11.33
C ALA A 23 -14.61 15.63 -12.47
N ALA A 24 -13.87 15.33 -13.54
CA ALA A 24 -14.32 14.51 -14.64
C ALA A 24 -14.60 13.06 -14.18
N VAL A 25 -13.70 12.45 -13.42
CA VAL A 25 -13.87 11.11 -12.85
C VAL A 25 -15.11 11.05 -11.97
N ASP A 26 -15.26 11.98 -11.01
CA ASP A 26 -16.40 12.00 -10.08
C ASP A 26 -17.73 12.15 -10.81
N LYS A 27 -17.75 12.89 -11.91
CA LYS A 27 -18.94 13.10 -12.74
C LYS A 27 -19.25 11.85 -13.58
N LEU A 28 -18.23 11.26 -14.19
CA LEU A 28 -18.38 10.03 -14.98
C LEU A 28 -18.80 8.84 -14.11
N VAL A 29 -18.28 8.70 -12.90
CA VAL A 29 -18.72 7.65 -11.93
C VAL A 29 -20.23 7.75 -11.69
N LYS A 30 -20.77 8.96 -11.47
CA LYS A 30 -22.20 9.15 -11.24
C LYS A 30 -23.04 8.85 -12.49
N LEU A 31 -22.56 9.28 -13.66
CA LEU A 31 -23.29 9.10 -14.91
C LEU A 31 -23.30 7.65 -15.40
N THR A 32 -22.19 6.95 -15.22
CA THR A 32 -22.03 5.57 -15.71
C THR A 32 -22.97 4.59 -14.98
N ALA A 33 -23.35 4.90 -13.74
CA ALA A 33 -24.30 4.06 -12.99
C ALA A 33 -25.66 3.90 -13.68
N ASP A 34 -26.10 4.96 -14.38
CA ASP A 34 -27.43 5.00 -15.05
C ASP A 34 -27.35 4.95 -16.59
N ALA A 35 -26.17 4.80 -17.17
CA ALA A 35 -25.92 4.87 -18.61
C ALA A 35 -25.10 3.65 -19.12
N PRO A 36 -25.73 2.53 -19.47
CA PRO A 36 -25.02 1.34 -19.97
C PRO A 36 -24.14 1.62 -21.20
N THR A 37 -24.58 2.49 -22.11
CA THR A 37 -23.81 2.89 -23.30
C THR A 37 -22.47 3.55 -22.94
N LEU A 38 -22.45 4.36 -21.86
CA LEU A 38 -21.24 4.97 -21.35
C LEU A 38 -20.31 3.92 -20.72
N ALA A 39 -20.85 2.92 -20.02
CA ALA A 39 -20.08 1.79 -19.50
C ALA A 39 -19.41 0.99 -20.63
N ASP A 40 -20.12 0.76 -21.75
CA ASP A 40 -19.56 0.10 -22.93
C ASP A 40 -18.43 0.93 -23.58
N GLU A 41 -18.59 2.24 -23.67
CA GLU A 41 -17.58 3.13 -24.18
C GLU A 41 -16.32 3.13 -23.31
N LEU A 42 -16.47 3.28 -21.99
CA LEU A 42 -15.37 3.16 -21.03
C LEU A 42 -14.70 1.77 -21.10
N SER A 43 -15.47 0.71 -21.32
CA SER A 43 -14.94 -0.65 -21.44
C SER A 43 -14.03 -0.82 -22.66
N ARG A 44 -14.32 -0.12 -23.77
CA ARG A 44 -13.44 -0.10 -24.96
C ARG A 44 -12.11 0.60 -24.68
N LEU A 45 -12.10 1.61 -23.82
CA LEU A 45 -10.87 2.31 -23.43
C LEU A 45 -9.91 1.44 -22.62
N LEU A 46 -10.38 0.34 -22.02
CA LEU A 46 -9.49 -0.61 -21.34
C LEU A 46 -8.52 -1.30 -22.30
N ASP A 47 -8.81 -1.32 -23.59
CA ASP A 47 -7.96 -1.91 -24.64
C ASP A 47 -7.03 -0.89 -25.32
N ASP A 48 -7.12 0.38 -24.96
CA ASP A 48 -6.27 1.40 -25.57
C ASP A 48 -4.80 1.10 -25.27
N SER A 49 -4.07 0.67 -26.30
CA SER A 49 -2.65 0.33 -26.23
C SER A 49 -1.76 1.55 -25.90
N ARG A 50 -2.23 2.76 -26.12
CA ARG A 50 -1.56 4.02 -25.79
C ARG A 50 -1.73 4.45 -24.33
N GLY A 51 -2.56 3.74 -23.58
CA GLY A 51 -2.55 3.69 -22.12
C GLY A 51 -3.07 4.90 -21.35
N LYS A 52 -3.24 6.08 -21.94
CA LYS A 52 -3.61 7.28 -21.18
C LYS A 52 -4.97 7.20 -20.48
N HIS A 53 -5.95 6.54 -21.11
CA HIS A 53 -7.31 6.44 -20.59
C HIS A 53 -7.61 5.14 -19.85
N ARG A 54 -6.71 4.16 -19.91
CA ARG A 54 -6.97 2.83 -19.36
C ARG A 54 -7.29 2.86 -17.87
N TRP A 55 -6.41 3.49 -17.07
CA TRP A 55 -6.60 3.52 -15.60
C TRP A 55 -7.81 4.39 -15.20
N PRO A 56 -8.08 5.59 -15.81
CA PRO A 56 -9.28 6.35 -15.44
C PRO A 56 -10.56 5.61 -15.78
N ALA A 57 -10.63 4.97 -16.98
CA ALA A 57 -11.78 4.13 -17.36
C ALA A 57 -11.98 2.96 -16.39
N ALA A 58 -10.91 2.24 -16.05
CA ALA A 58 -10.96 1.17 -15.06
C ALA A 58 -11.40 1.67 -13.69
N TYR A 59 -10.89 2.84 -13.26
CA TYR A 59 -11.26 3.46 -11.99
C TYR A 59 -12.76 3.79 -11.94
N ILE A 60 -13.32 4.34 -13.02
CA ILE A 60 -14.75 4.66 -13.13
C ILE A 60 -15.59 3.38 -13.13
N LEU A 61 -15.24 2.41 -13.99
CA LEU A 61 -15.95 1.13 -14.09
C LEU A 61 -15.92 0.32 -12.79
N ALA A 62 -14.89 0.46 -11.99
CA ALA A 62 -14.76 -0.19 -10.69
C ALA A 62 -15.76 0.32 -9.63
N HIS A 63 -16.50 1.39 -9.92
CA HIS A 63 -17.59 1.85 -9.07
C HIS A 63 -18.95 1.23 -9.44
N LEU A 64 -19.04 0.52 -10.56
CA LEU A 64 -20.23 -0.21 -10.95
C LEU A 64 -20.40 -1.49 -10.13
N PRO A 65 -21.62 -2.02 -10.01
CA PRO A 65 -21.84 -3.36 -9.48
C PRO A 65 -21.09 -4.40 -10.31
N HIS A 66 -20.39 -5.32 -9.65
CA HIS A 66 -19.69 -6.45 -10.31
C HIS A 66 -18.71 -6.04 -11.42
N PRO A 67 -17.64 -5.29 -11.10
CA PRO A 67 -16.61 -4.94 -12.07
C PRO A 67 -15.99 -6.21 -12.67
N SER A 68 -15.67 -6.17 -13.96
CA SER A 68 -15.05 -7.32 -14.62
C SER A 68 -13.60 -7.55 -14.19
N GLN A 69 -13.10 -8.79 -14.33
CA GLN A 69 -11.70 -9.15 -14.12
C GLN A 69 -10.74 -8.23 -14.88
N ARG A 70 -11.12 -7.77 -16.05
CA ARG A 70 -10.35 -6.87 -16.89
C ARG A 70 -10.14 -5.51 -16.24
N VAL A 71 -11.15 -4.98 -15.54
CA VAL A 71 -11.04 -3.76 -14.74
C VAL A 71 -10.00 -3.94 -13.63
N PHE A 72 -10.05 -5.07 -12.91
CA PHE A 72 -9.09 -5.37 -11.85
C PHE A 72 -7.66 -5.45 -12.38
N ASN A 73 -7.43 -6.11 -13.51
CA ASN A 73 -6.11 -6.21 -14.11
C ASN A 73 -5.52 -4.85 -14.49
N VAL A 74 -6.37 -3.94 -15.01
CA VAL A 74 -5.92 -2.57 -15.32
C VAL A 74 -5.58 -1.80 -14.05
N LEU A 75 -6.38 -1.91 -12.99
CA LEU A 75 -6.11 -1.24 -11.70
C LEU A 75 -4.85 -1.79 -11.02
N ILE A 76 -4.64 -3.10 -11.05
CA ILE A 76 -3.42 -3.75 -10.55
C ILE A 76 -2.18 -3.21 -11.28
N ASN A 77 -2.23 -3.09 -12.61
CA ASN A 77 -1.15 -2.49 -13.38
C ASN A 77 -0.94 -1.00 -13.04
N ALA A 78 -2.01 -0.27 -12.74
CA ALA A 78 -1.93 1.14 -12.37
C ALA A 78 -1.28 1.38 -10.99
N LEU A 79 -1.04 0.36 -10.18
CA LEU A 79 -0.21 0.45 -8.98
C LEU A 79 1.27 0.74 -9.28
N ASP A 80 1.70 0.67 -10.55
CA ASP A 80 3.03 1.11 -11.02
C ASP A 80 3.02 2.49 -11.69
N HIS A 81 1.90 3.19 -11.64
CA HIS A 81 1.79 4.51 -12.27
C HIS A 81 2.86 5.47 -11.73
N PRO A 82 3.52 6.30 -12.56
CA PRO A 82 4.57 7.22 -12.10
C PRO A 82 4.05 8.25 -11.10
N ASP A 83 2.80 8.69 -11.21
CA ASP A 83 2.18 9.62 -10.25
C ASP A 83 1.76 8.88 -8.97
N ALA A 84 2.29 9.34 -7.83
CA ALA A 84 2.01 8.75 -6.52
C ALA A 84 0.54 8.89 -6.10
N ASP A 85 -0.12 10.00 -6.44
CA ASP A 85 -1.52 10.24 -6.04
C ASP A 85 -2.44 9.25 -6.76
N ILE A 86 -2.13 8.91 -8.02
CA ILE A 86 -2.86 7.89 -8.77
C ILE A 86 -2.67 6.52 -8.13
N ARG A 87 -1.43 6.12 -7.80
CA ARG A 87 -1.17 4.86 -7.10
C ARG A 87 -1.97 4.76 -5.81
N TRP A 88 -2.01 5.84 -5.00
CA TRP A 88 -2.77 5.86 -3.76
C TRP A 88 -4.28 5.80 -3.97
N ALA A 89 -4.81 6.52 -4.97
CA ALA A 89 -6.23 6.46 -5.30
C ALA A 89 -6.66 5.04 -5.72
N VAL A 90 -5.86 4.42 -6.59
CA VAL A 90 -6.08 3.04 -7.05
C VAL A 90 -5.96 2.05 -5.89
N MET A 91 -4.96 2.19 -5.02
CA MET A 91 -4.79 1.36 -3.84
C MET A 91 -6.02 1.39 -2.93
N LEU A 92 -6.52 2.58 -2.60
CA LEU A 92 -7.71 2.75 -1.75
C LEU A 92 -8.95 2.11 -2.38
N LEU A 93 -9.10 2.22 -3.71
CA LEU A 93 -10.18 1.59 -4.45
C LEU A 93 -10.08 0.06 -4.40
N LEU A 94 -8.89 -0.50 -4.67
CA LEU A 94 -8.64 -1.95 -4.59
C LEU A 94 -8.90 -2.50 -3.18
N VAL A 95 -8.46 -1.80 -2.13
CA VAL A 95 -8.74 -2.18 -0.73
C VAL A 95 -10.25 -2.19 -0.45
N ARG A 96 -10.98 -1.21 -0.99
CA ARG A 96 -12.45 -1.19 -0.85
C ARG A 96 -13.10 -2.39 -1.53
N LEU A 97 -12.73 -2.67 -2.77
CA LEU A 97 -13.29 -3.75 -3.58
C LEU A 97 -12.92 -5.14 -3.03
N ALA A 98 -11.71 -5.31 -2.54
CA ALA A 98 -11.22 -6.56 -1.97
C ALA A 98 -12.00 -7.02 -0.72
N LYS A 99 -12.79 -6.14 -0.10
CA LYS A 99 -13.68 -6.51 1.03
C LYS A 99 -14.85 -7.39 0.59
N THR A 100 -15.22 -7.33 -0.67
CA THR A 100 -16.35 -8.07 -1.25
C THR A 100 -15.93 -9.03 -2.37
N ASP A 101 -14.70 -8.91 -2.86
CA ASP A 101 -14.16 -9.72 -3.96
C ASP A 101 -12.79 -10.30 -3.61
N GLY A 102 -12.75 -11.60 -3.30
CA GLY A 102 -11.54 -12.33 -2.95
C GLY A 102 -10.54 -12.47 -4.10
N GLU A 103 -10.97 -12.30 -5.33
CA GLU A 103 -10.07 -12.34 -6.50
C GLU A 103 -9.04 -11.21 -6.45
N ILE A 104 -9.43 -10.03 -5.97
CA ILE A 104 -8.50 -8.91 -5.81
C ILE A 104 -7.44 -9.24 -4.77
N VAL A 105 -7.82 -9.91 -3.66
CA VAL A 105 -6.85 -10.38 -2.66
C VAL A 105 -5.84 -11.32 -3.30
N ARG A 106 -6.29 -12.29 -4.09
CA ARG A 106 -5.42 -13.22 -4.81
C ARG A 106 -4.43 -12.48 -5.73
N LEU A 107 -4.93 -11.52 -6.53
CA LEU A 107 -4.10 -10.71 -7.42
C LEU A 107 -3.06 -9.86 -6.65
N LEU A 108 -3.40 -9.34 -5.47
CA LEU A 108 -2.45 -8.58 -4.65
C LEU A 108 -1.34 -9.48 -4.09
N PHE A 109 -1.65 -10.72 -3.71
CA PHE A 109 -0.63 -11.68 -3.27
C PHE A 109 0.30 -12.07 -4.43
N GLU A 110 -0.23 -12.32 -5.62
CA GLU A 110 0.55 -12.60 -6.82
C GLU A 110 1.45 -11.41 -7.19
N LEU A 111 0.89 -10.19 -7.17
CA LEU A 111 1.64 -8.97 -7.47
C LEU A 111 2.79 -8.73 -6.51
N ARG A 112 2.64 -9.07 -5.24
CA ARG A 112 3.71 -9.02 -4.23
C ARG A 112 4.92 -9.88 -4.63
N GLU A 113 4.70 -10.98 -5.34
CA GLU A 113 5.77 -11.89 -5.76
C GLU A 113 6.36 -11.50 -7.11
N THR A 114 5.52 -11.14 -8.06
CA THR A 114 5.90 -11.05 -9.49
C THR A 114 6.00 -9.62 -10.03
N GLY A 115 5.50 -8.64 -9.27
CA GLY A 115 5.40 -7.25 -9.72
C GLY A 115 6.74 -6.50 -9.73
N THR A 116 6.72 -5.30 -10.29
CA THR A 116 7.81 -4.34 -10.14
C THR A 116 8.01 -3.97 -8.67
N PRO A 117 9.15 -3.42 -8.25
CA PRO A 117 9.34 -2.96 -6.86
C PRO A 117 8.24 -2.01 -6.38
N THR A 118 7.76 -1.11 -7.25
CA THR A 118 6.65 -0.21 -6.93
C THR A 118 5.36 -0.97 -6.71
N GLN A 119 5.04 -1.93 -7.58
CA GLN A 119 3.85 -2.77 -7.45
C GLN A 119 3.90 -3.65 -6.20
N ARG A 120 5.04 -4.32 -5.94
CA ARG A 120 5.22 -5.14 -4.74
C ARG A 120 5.01 -4.32 -3.47
N ARG A 121 5.59 -3.11 -3.41
CA ARG A 121 5.39 -2.16 -2.31
C ARG A 121 3.92 -1.77 -2.14
N MET A 122 3.22 -1.45 -3.23
CA MET A 122 1.80 -1.06 -3.18
C MET A 122 0.90 -2.22 -2.77
N ALA A 123 1.21 -3.45 -3.22
CA ALA A 123 0.51 -4.66 -2.78
C ALA A 123 0.63 -4.86 -1.27
N LEU A 124 1.82 -4.66 -0.68
CA LEU A 124 2.01 -4.73 0.78
C LEU A 124 1.17 -3.69 1.53
N TYR A 125 1.03 -2.48 1.00
CA TYR A 125 0.14 -1.47 1.59
C TYR A 125 -1.34 -1.87 1.49
N CYS A 126 -1.77 -2.47 0.37
CA CYS A 126 -3.12 -3.05 0.26
C CYS A 126 -3.35 -4.15 1.31
N ILE A 127 -2.43 -5.11 1.43
CA ILE A 127 -2.50 -6.21 2.41
C ILE A 127 -2.54 -5.67 3.85
N ARG A 128 -1.77 -4.62 4.14
CA ARG A 128 -1.83 -3.92 5.43
C ARG A 128 -3.22 -3.34 5.69
N ASP A 129 -3.75 -2.57 4.75
CA ASP A 129 -4.99 -1.80 4.93
C ASP A 129 -6.24 -2.68 4.89
N LEU A 130 -6.16 -3.85 4.26
CA LEU A 130 -7.17 -4.90 4.37
C LEU A 130 -7.24 -5.48 5.78
N ASN A 131 -6.17 -5.34 6.56
CA ASN A 131 -6.06 -5.84 7.93
C ASN A 131 -6.48 -7.32 8.09
N LEU A 132 -6.12 -8.14 7.10
CA LEU A 132 -6.40 -9.57 7.13
C LEU A 132 -5.64 -10.21 8.32
N THR A 133 -6.35 -11.00 9.12
CA THR A 133 -5.79 -11.61 10.34
C THR A 133 -5.29 -13.03 10.14
N ASP A 134 -5.39 -13.56 8.92
CA ASP A 134 -4.95 -14.90 8.58
C ASP A 134 -3.41 -15.04 8.56
N THR A 135 -2.95 -16.25 8.74
CA THR A 135 -1.53 -16.59 8.79
C THR A 135 -0.83 -16.30 7.45
N ALA A 136 -1.51 -16.49 6.32
CA ALA A 136 -0.93 -16.26 5.00
C ALA A 136 -0.58 -14.78 4.79
N SER A 137 -1.45 -13.87 5.23
CA SER A 137 -1.20 -12.42 5.17
C SER A 137 -0.02 -12.00 6.04
N LEU A 138 0.10 -12.54 7.24
CA LEU A 138 1.25 -12.29 8.11
C LEU A 138 2.53 -12.84 7.48
N GLN A 139 2.50 -14.07 6.97
CA GLN A 139 3.66 -14.69 6.33
C GLN A 139 4.11 -13.90 5.10
N ALA A 140 3.17 -13.43 4.26
CA ALA A 140 3.48 -12.60 3.11
C ALA A 140 4.25 -11.33 3.48
N LEU A 141 3.87 -10.67 4.59
CA LEU A 141 4.61 -9.50 5.09
C LEU A 141 6.01 -9.89 5.61
N LEU A 142 6.13 -11.01 6.32
CA LEU A 142 7.41 -11.50 6.83
C LEU A 142 8.36 -11.92 5.71
N ASP A 143 7.87 -12.59 4.67
CA ASP A 143 8.67 -12.99 3.51
C ASP A 143 9.22 -11.77 2.77
N SER A 144 8.41 -10.71 2.65
CA SER A 144 8.80 -9.46 1.99
C SER A 144 9.86 -8.64 2.76
N LEU A 145 10.18 -9.02 4.00
CA LEU A 145 11.33 -8.46 4.73
C LEU A 145 12.67 -8.78 4.07
N ARG A 146 12.72 -9.77 3.18
CA ARG A 146 13.92 -10.20 2.44
C ARG A 146 13.92 -9.75 0.99
N ASP A 147 13.01 -8.85 0.61
CA ASP A 147 12.96 -8.33 -0.77
C ASP A 147 14.27 -7.61 -1.15
N ASP A 148 14.69 -7.76 -2.39
CA ASP A 148 15.92 -7.14 -2.90
C ASP A 148 15.82 -5.61 -2.87
N ASP A 149 14.62 -5.06 -3.11
CA ASP A 149 14.39 -3.61 -3.12
C ASP A 149 14.15 -3.06 -1.71
N PRO A 150 14.95 -2.10 -1.25
CA PRO A 150 14.81 -1.55 0.10
C PRO A 150 13.48 -0.82 0.32
N THR A 151 12.82 -0.30 -0.71
CA THR A 151 11.52 0.36 -0.56
C THR A 151 10.40 -0.65 -0.30
N VAL A 152 10.54 -1.86 -0.82
CA VAL A 152 9.64 -2.99 -0.52
C VAL A 152 9.88 -3.48 0.90
N ARG A 153 11.17 -3.62 1.33
CA ARG A 153 11.48 -3.98 2.73
C ARG A 153 10.93 -2.96 3.73
N VAL A 154 11.04 -1.65 3.45
CA VAL A 154 10.41 -0.60 4.29
C VAL A 154 8.91 -0.79 4.37
N ALA A 155 8.25 -1.09 3.24
CA ALA A 155 6.81 -1.33 3.22
C ALA A 155 6.43 -2.56 4.04
N ALA A 156 7.18 -3.65 3.92
CA ALA A 156 6.99 -4.87 4.71
C ALA A 156 7.11 -4.59 6.21
N VAL A 157 8.22 -3.97 6.64
CA VAL A 157 8.47 -3.58 8.04
C VAL A 157 7.34 -2.70 8.59
N THR A 158 6.94 -1.66 7.85
CA THR A 158 5.90 -0.73 8.31
C THR A 158 4.51 -1.36 8.31
N SER A 159 4.26 -2.35 7.46
CA SER A 159 3.00 -3.08 7.40
C SER A 159 2.84 -4.08 8.56
N LEU A 160 3.92 -4.46 9.22
CA LEU A 160 3.90 -5.27 10.45
C LEU A 160 3.60 -4.46 11.71
N LYS A 161 3.60 -3.13 11.62
CA LYS A 161 3.29 -2.25 12.73
C LYS A 161 1.90 -2.52 13.29
N GLY A 162 1.82 -2.83 14.58
CA GLY A 162 0.54 -3.09 15.25
C GLY A 162 -0.11 -4.44 14.90
N ARG A 163 0.52 -5.27 14.07
CA ARG A 163 0.01 -6.62 13.77
C ARG A 163 0.09 -7.53 14.99
N LEU A 164 -1.00 -8.26 15.20
CA LEU A 164 -1.04 -9.35 16.18
C LEU A 164 -0.43 -10.63 15.57
N GLY A 165 0.01 -11.54 16.42
CA GLY A 165 0.47 -12.86 15.98
C GLY A 165 1.93 -12.93 15.52
N ILE A 166 2.70 -11.83 15.56
CA ILE A 166 4.13 -11.87 15.27
C ILE A 166 4.83 -12.61 16.42
N ASP A 167 5.31 -13.79 16.10
CA ASP A 167 6.00 -14.68 17.04
C ASP A 167 7.45 -14.21 17.32
N SER A 168 8.18 -15.00 18.10
CA SER A 168 9.60 -14.74 18.41
C SER A 168 10.48 -14.76 17.17
N GLY A 169 10.16 -15.60 16.16
CA GLY A 169 10.88 -15.67 14.89
C GLY A 169 10.74 -14.39 14.07
N GLY A 170 9.52 -13.90 13.90
CA GLY A 170 9.24 -12.64 13.21
C GLY A 170 9.87 -11.42 13.91
N ARG A 171 9.85 -11.41 15.26
CA ARG A 171 10.55 -10.37 16.04
C ARG A 171 12.07 -10.43 15.85
N LYS A 172 12.65 -11.64 15.81
CA LYS A 172 14.06 -11.83 15.53
C LYS A 172 14.42 -11.33 14.13
N MET A 173 13.62 -11.63 13.11
CA MET A 173 13.84 -11.09 11.76
C MET A 173 13.85 -9.56 11.73
N LEU A 174 12.90 -8.90 12.40
CA LEU A 174 12.87 -7.45 12.51
C LEU A 174 14.09 -6.89 13.27
N TYR A 175 14.56 -7.60 14.31
CA TYR A 175 15.77 -7.21 15.03
C TYR A 175 17.01 -7.32 14.14
N ASP A 176 17.16 -8.43 13.42
CA ASP A 176 18.28 -8.63 12.49
C ASP A 176 18.30 -7.54 11.40
N ILE A 177 17.14 -7.13 10.90
CA ILE A 177 16.98 -6.01 9.96
C ILE A 177 17.40 -4.68 10.61
N PHE A 178 16.97 -4.40 11.83
CA PHE A 178 17.36 -3.17 12.53
C PHE A 178 18.90 -3.06 12.67
N VAL A 179 19.55 -4.17 12.96
CA VAL A 179 21.01 -4.18 13.19
C VAL A 179 21.78 -4.18 11.86
N ASN A 180 21.36 -4.98 10.88
CA ASN A 180 22.19 -5.41 9.77
C ASN A 180 21.72 -4.95 8.37
N ASP A 181 20.48 -4.40 8.21
CA ASP A 181 20.04 -4.00 6.87
C ASP A 181 20.97 -2.93 6.28
N PRO A 182 21.41 -3.06 5.01
CA PRO A 182 22.27 -2.08 4.37
C PRO A 182 21.62 -0.70 4.19
N ASP A 183 20.27 -0.64 4.13
CA ASP A 183 19.52 0.61 3.95
C ASP A 183 19.08 1.17 5.30
N LEU A 184 19.54 2.37 5.63
CA LEU A 184 19.20 3.05 6.88
C LEU A 184 17.70 3.32 7.06
N ARG A 185 16.94 3.49 5.97
CA ARG A 185 15.49 3.69 6.04
C ARG A 185 14.78 2.43 6.55
N VAL A 186 15.27 1.26 6.12
CA VAL A 186 14.77 -0.05 6.58
C VAL A 186 15.10 -0.25 8.04
N ARG A 187 16.36 0.02 8.45
CA ARG A 187 16.79 -0.06 9.87
C ARG A 187 15.94 0.85 10.76
N ASN A 188 15.72 2.09 10.33
CA ASN A 188 14.91 3.06 11.08
C ASN A 188 13.46 2.59 11.24
N ALA A 189 12.86 2.06 10.18
CA ALA A 189 11.51 1.52 10.21
C ALA A 189 11.41 0.32 11.17
N ALA A 190 12.42 -0.59 11.15
CA ALA A 190 12.47 -1.76 12.01
C ALA A 190 12.57 -1.39 13.50
N ALA A 191 13.40 -0.40 13.87
CA ALA A 191 13.51 0.09 15.24
C ALA A 191 12.15 0.55 15.80
N VAL A 192 11.44 1.37 15.02
CA VAL A 192 10.13 1.92 15.42
C VAL A 192 9.06 0.82 15.48
N THR A 193 9.04 -0.08 14.50
CA THR A 193 8.08 -1.19 14.45
C THR A 193 8.27 -2.13 15.64
N LEU A 194 9.50 -2.55 15.94
CA LEU A 194 9.81 -3.38 17.12
C LEU A 194 9.37 -2.74 18.44
N ALA A 195 9.63 -1.43 18.60
CA ALA A 195 9.18 -0.70 19.77
C ALA A 195 7.64 -0.71 19.94
N GLN A 196 6.93 -0.68 18.83
CA GLN A 196 5.47 -0.69 18.80
C GLN A 196 4.87 -2.10 19.01
N LEU A 197 5.59 -3.15 18.70
CA LEU A 197 5.15 -4.52 19.00
C LEU A 197 5.17 -4.84 20.50
N GLY A 198 5.84 -4.03 21.32
CA GLY A 198 5.92 -4.20 22.77
C GLY A 198 6.87 -5.34 23.19
N ALA A 199 7.02 -5.52 24.50
CA ALA A 199 7.90 -6.53 25.13
C ALA A 199 9.31 -6.58 24.48
N PRO A 200 10.08 -5.48 24.55
CA PRO A 200 11.41 -5.40 23.95
C PRO A 200 12.38 -6.33 24.66
N SER A 201 13.19 -7.08 23.90
CA SER A 201 14.27 -7.88 24.47
C SER A 201 15.39 -7.00 25.04
N GLY A 202 16.21 -7.54 25.95
CA GLY A 202 17.39 -6.84 26.47
C GLY A 202 18.38 -6.48 25.36
N GLU A 203 18.56 -7.38 24.38
CA GLU A 203 19.42 -7.16 23.22
C GLU A 203 18.93 -5.98 22.36
N PHE A 204 17.61 -5.90 22.11
CA PHE A 204 17.05 -4.78 21.35
C PHE A 204 17.25 -3.44 22.08
N LEU A 205 17.04 -3.42 23.41
CA LEU A 205 17.28 -2.22 24.21
C LEU A 205 18.75 -1.79 24.17
N ALA A 206 19.70 -2.74 24.26
CA ALA A 206 21.13 -2.46 24.15
C ALA A 206 21.48 -1.92 22.75
N ALA A 207 20.96 -2.53 21.70
CA ALA A 207 21.18 -2.07 20.32
C ALA A 207 20.59 -0.67 20.07
N LEU A 208 19.44 -0.32 20.64
CA LEU A 208 18.88 1.03 20.57
C LEU A 208 19.81 2.07 21.24
N LYS A 209 20.37 1.76 22.42
CA LYS A 209 21.30 2.64 23.11
C LYS A 209 22.59 2.88 22.29
N LEU A 210 23.10 1.83 21.65
CA LEU A 210 24.23 1.99 20.70
C LEU A 210 23.84 2.85 19.50
N ALA A 211 22.64 2.67 18.96
CA ALA A 211 22.14 3.44 17.84
C ALA A 211 21.94 4.94 18.18
N GLU A 212 21.64 5.29 19.44
CA GLU A 212 21.60 6.69 19.90
C GLU A 212 22.97 7.37 19.83
N ALA A 213 24.08 6.65 19.90
CA ALA A 213 25.43 7.14 19.74
C ALA A 213 25.95 7.04 18.28
N SER A 214 25.13 6.60 17.32
CA SER A 214 25.52 6.43 15.92
C SER A 214 25.88 7.76 15.26
N GLU A 215 26.85 7.76 14.35
CA GLU A 215 27.17 8.91 13.50
C GLU A 215 26.04 9.29 12.55
N HIS A 216 25.16 8.34 12.21
CA HIS A 216 24.02 8.56 11.32
C HIS A 216 22.83 9.23 12.05
N ALA A 217 22.61 10.51 11.77
CA ALA A 217 21.56 11.31 12.43
C ALA A 217 20.15 10.69 12.35
N GLN A 218 19.81 10.07 11.22
CA GLN A 218 18.50 9.41 11.05
C GLN A 218 18.36 8.18 11.97
N LEU A 219 19.43 7.40 12.14
CA LEU A 219 19.42 6.23 13.02
C LEU A 219 19.33 6.65 14.48
N ARG A 220 20.06 7.69 14.90
CA ARG A 220 19.93 8.30 16.24
C ARG A 220 18.47 8.69 16.51
N LYS A 221 17.87 9.45 15.58
CA LYS A 221 16.46 9.90 15.71
C LYS A 221 15.50 8.73 15.83
N ALA A 222 15.69 7.68 15.02
CA ALA A 222 14.83 6.48 15.09
C ALA A 222 15.00 5.74 16.41
N ALA A 223 16.22 5.59 16.92
CA ALA A 223 16.51 4.97 18.21
C ALA A 223 15.86 5.73 19.38
N THR A 224 16.02 7.06 19.42
CA THR A 224 15.37 7.92 20.43
C THR A 224 13.85 7.82 20.36
N ALA A 225 13.27 7.81 19.16
CA ALA A 225 11.83 7.62 18.98
C ALA A 225 11.37 6.24 19.49
N ALA A 226 12.09 5.18 19.17
CA ALA A 226 11.79 3.83 19.62
C ALA A 226 11.85 3.71 21.16
N LEU A 227 12.89 4.25 21.79
CA LEU A 227 13.01 4.28 23.26
C LEU A 227 11.90 5.06 23.93
N SER A 228 11.50 6.21 23.35
CA SER A 228 10.34 7.00 23.83
C SER A 228 9.04 6.19 23.77
N ILE A 229 8.80 5.44 22.68
CA ILE A 229 7.63 4.57 22.55
C ILE A 229 7.62 3.50 23.65
N ILE A 230 8.76 2.85 23.88
CA ILE A 230 8.92 1.81 24.90
C ILE A 230 8.66 2.38 26.30
N GLN A 231 9.22 3.55 26.60
CA GLN A 231 9.04 4.22 27.89
C GLN A 231 7.58 4.60 28.15
N LYS A 232 6.91 5.21 27.16
CA LYS A 232 5.48 5.56 27.25
C LYS A 232 4.60 4.34 27.52
N ARG A 233 4.91 3.20 26.90
CA ARG A 233 4.17 1.96 27.11
C ARG A 233 4.38 1.37 28.51
N ARG A 234 5.59 1.52 29.09
CA ARG A 234 5.89 1.08 30.45
C ARG A 234 5.22 1.95 31.52
N SER A 235 5.04 3.23 31.25
CA SER A 235 4.41 4.20 32.17
C SER A 235 2.88 4.26 32.01
N ALA A 236 2.30 3.68 30.95
CA ALA A 236 0.86 3.58 30.83
C ALA A 236 0.33 2.59 31.89
N PRO A 237 -0.66 2.97 32.75
CA PRO A 237 -1.27 2.04 33.68
C PRO A 237 -1.83 0.85 32.89
N ALA A 238 -1.60 -0.37 33.39
CA ALA A 238 -2.22 -1.57 32.85
C ALA A 238 -3.73 -1.34 32.93
N GLY A 239 -4.35 -1.07 31.78
CA GLY A 239 -5.76 -0.79 31.67
C GLY A 239 -6.56 -1.90 32.31
N GLY A 240 -7.42 -1.51 33.26
CA GLY A 240 -8.38 -2.37 33.91
C GLY A 240 -9.45 -2.91 32.96
#